data_3115f5f6cc1a72e8276706dbb32c9aae
#
_entry.id   3115f5f6cc1a72e8276706dbb32c9aae
#
_cell.length_a   1.000
_cell.length_b   1.000
_cell.length_c   1.000
_cell.angle_alpha   90.00
_cell.angle_beta   90.00
_cell.angle_gamma   90.00
#
_symmetry.space_group_name_H-M   'P 1'
#
loop_
_entity.id
_entity.type
_entity.pdbx_description
1 polymer ?
#
loop_
_entity_poly.entity_id
_entity_poly.type
_entity_poly.pdbx_seq_one_letter_code
_entity_poly.pdbx_strand_id
1 'polypeptide(L)'
;RQFENPANPAYHRQTTGPEILGDFAGRRLDFFVSGWGTGGTLTGAGEMIRLARPEVRIVATEPAGAALLSGAEFKPHKIQGWTPDFVPRVLNRSVPHEIVTVTDDESIAASRALASKEGIFCGISSGGNFAAALKVAEKAPEGSVILTVLADTAERYLSTVLFEGIAEGSDQEP
;
A
#
# COMPACT_ATOMS: atom_id res chain seq x y z
N ARG A 1 -9.54 -19.09 0.70
CA ARG A 1 -10.16 -18.50 -0.55
C ARG A 1 -10.26 -16.98 -0.44
N GLN A 2 -9.18 -16.34 -0.05
CA GLN A 2 -9.13 -14.90 0.24
C GLN A 2 -9.41 -13.99 -0.97
N PHE A 3 -9.23 -14.49 -2.19
CA PHE A 3 -9.48 -13.76 -3.43
C PHE A 3 -10.94 -13.76 -3.88
N GLU A 4 -11.77 -14.61 -3.28
CA GLU A 4 -13.16 -14.84 -3.68
C GLU A 4 -14.16 -14.61 -2.54
N ASN A 5 -13.72 -14.81 -1.29
CA ASN A 5 -14.61 -14.76 -0.13
C ASN A 5 -14.95 -13.31 0.23
N PRO A 6 -16.24 -12.93 0.18
CA PRO A 6 -16.67 -11.56 0.51
C PRO A 6 -16.44 -11.19 1.99
N ALA A 7 -16.17 -12.17 2.86
CA ALA A 7 -15.78 -11.91 4.24
C ALA A 7 -14.47 -11.09 4.34
N ASN A 8 -13.58 -11.19 3.36
CA ASN A 8 -12.34 -10.42 3.32
C ASN A 8 -12.63 -8.90 3.30
N PRO A 9 -13.24 -8.30 2.27
CA PRO A 9 -13.56 -6.87 2.32
C PRO A 9 -14.58 -6.53 3.42
N ALA A 10 -15.49 -7.46 3.80
CA ALA A 10 -16.43 -7.24 4.88
C ALA A 10 -15.72 -7.01 6.22
N TYR A 11 -14.65 -7.73 6.52
CA TYR A 11 -13.84 -7.52 7.70
C TYR A 11 -13.26 -6.10 7.73
N HIS A 12 -12.69 -5.63 6.63
CA HIS A 12 -12.14 -4.28 6.54
C HIS A 12 -13.20 -3.17 6.60
N ARG A 13 -14.44 -3.44 6.15
CA ARG A 13 -15.56 -2.52 6.37
C ARG A 13 -15.95 -2.40 7.84
N GLN A 14 -15.82 -3.49 8.60
CA GLN A 14 -16.25 -3.55 10.00
C GLN A 14 -15.14 -3.13 10.97
N THR A 15 -13.89 -3.17 10.57
CA THR A 15 -12.73 -2.88 11.43
C THR A 15 -11.86 -1.76 10.86
N THR A 16 -11.03 -2.04 9.86
CA THR A 16 -10.03 -1.11 9.33
C THR A 16 -10.62 0.24 8.90
N GLY A 17 -11.74 0.23 8.19
CA GLY A 17 -12.43 1.47 7.78
C GLY A 17 -12.90 2.31 8.96
N PRO A 18 -13.68 1.76 9.91
CA PRO A 18 -14.07 2.46 11.14
C PRO A 18 -12.90 2.92 12.00
N GLU A 19 -11.82 2.15 12.12
CA GLU A 19 -10.60 2.53 12.84
C GLU A 19 -9.97 3.78 12.20
N ILE A 20 -9.78 3.78 10.88
CA ILE A 20 -9.29 4.96 10.16
C ILE A 20 -10.20 6.17 10.40
N LEU A 21 -11.51 6.00 10.26
CA LEU A 21 -12.47 7.09 10.46
C LEU A 21 -12.45 7.62 11.90
N GLY A 22 -12.25 6.74 12.89
CA GLY A 22 -12.10 7.10 14.29
C GLY A 22 -10.84 7.89 14.57
N ASP A 23 -9.68 7.42 14.05
CA ASP A 23 -8.38 8.06 14.23
C ASP A 23 -8.32 9.45 13.58
N PHE A 24 -9.06 9.64 12.50
CA PHE A 24 -9.18 10.93 11.81
C PHE A 24 -10.44 11.72 12.18
N ALA A 25 -11.16 11.33 13.23
CA ALA A 25 -12.33 12.10 13.68
C ALA A 25 -11.91 13.53 14.08
N GLY A 26 -12.52 14.53 13.45
CA GLY A 26 -12.19 15.94 13.63
C GLY A 26 -10.81 16.37 13.05
N ARG A 27 -10.13 15.50 12.33
CA ARG A 27 -8.85 15.77 11.66
C ARG A 27 -9.00 15.75 10.15
N ARG A 28 -8.09 16.43 9.48
CA ARG A 28 -7.98 16.40 8.03
C ARG A 28 -7.47 15.04 7.56
N LEU A 29 -8.04 14.52 6.49
CA LEU A 29 -7.55 13.40 5.69
C LEU A 29 -7.92 13.71 4.24
N ASP A 30 -6.95 13.78 3.35
CA ASP A 30 -7.18 14.13 1.95
C ASP A 30 -7.04 12.92 1.03
N PHE A 31 -6.10 12.03 1.34
CA PHE A 31 -5.82 10.85 0.51
C PHE A 31 -5.68 9.59 1.35
N PHE A 32 -6.23 8.50 0.84
CA PHE A 32 -5.96 7.14 1.31
C PHE A 32 -5.30 6.36 0.18
N VAL A 33 -4.04 5.95 0.38
CA VAL A 33 -3.22 5.23 -0.60
C VAL A 33 -3.05 3.79 -0.15
N SER A 34 -3.44 2.83 -0.99
CA SER A 34 -3.33 1.41 -0.68
C SER A 34 -3.03 0.57 -1.92
N GLY A 35 -2.00 -0.25 -1.82
CA GLY A 35 -1.78 -1.35 -2.75
C GLY A 35 -2.84 -2.44 -2.60
N TRP A 36 -2.86 -3.35 -3.55
CA TRP A 36 -3.81 -4.45 -3.55
C TRP A 36 -3.15 -5.79 -3.90
N GLY A 37 -3.40 -6.78 -3.06
CA GLY A 37 -3.18 -8.18 -3.35
C GLY A 37 -4.52 -8.83 -3.63
N THR A 38 -5.29 -9.13 -2.57
CA THR A 38 -6.70 -9.55 -2.70
C THR A 38 -7.63 -8.38 -3.01
N GLY A 39 -7.24 -7.17 -2.66
CA GLY A 39 -8.07 -5.99 -2.74
C GLY A 39 -9.01 -5.81 -1.54
N GLY A 40 -8.92 -6.67 -0.52
CA GLY A 40 -9.81 -6.62 0.64
C GLY A 40 -9.74 -5.31 1.41
N THR A 41 -8.53 -4.84 1.74
CA THR A 41 -8.30 -3.58 2.46
C THR A 41 -8.75 -2.39 1.62
N LEU A 42 -8.26 -2.30 0.37
CA LEU A 42 -8.61 -1.20 -0.55
C LEU A 42 -10.14 -1.11 -0.72
N THR A 43 -10.81 -2.25 -0.93
CA THR A 43 -12.26 -2.30 -1.10
C THR A 43 -12.98 -1.94 0.20
N GLY A 44 -12.73 -2.70 1.28
CA GLY A 44 -13.51 -2.57 2.50
C GLY A 44 -13.31 -1.23 3.21
N ALA A 45 -12.05 -0.85 3.46
CA ALA A 45 -11.75 0.44 4.08
C ALA A 45 -12.09 1.60 3.14
N GLY A 46 -11.77 1.48 1.84
CA GLY A 46 -12.05 2.52 0.86
C GLY A 46 -13.55 2.81 0.70
N GLU A 47 -14.42 1.79 0.69
CA GLU A 47 -15.88 1.97 0.66
C GLU A 47 -16.39 2.72 1.90
N MET A 48 -15.88 2.39 3.09
CA MET A 48 -16.28 3.08 4.33
C MET A 48 -15.81 4.52 4.36
N ILE A 49 -14.56 4.77 3.91
CA ILE A 49 -14.04 6.14 3.80
C ILE A 49 -14.88 6.95 2.81
N ARG A 50 -15.16 6.43 1.62
CA ARG A 50 -16.00 7.12 0.62
C ARG A 50 -17.40 7.42 1.11
N LEU A 51 -17.98 6.52 1.90
CA LEU A 51 -19.32 6.72 2.47
C LEU A 51 -19.34 7.83 3.51
N ALA A 52 -18.36 7.85 4.41
CA ALA A 52 -18.34 8.77 5.54
C ALA A 52 -17.63 10.10 5.23
N ARG A 53 -16.67 10.08 4.30
CA ARG A 53 -15.84 11.22 3.93
C ARG A 53 -15.62 11.26 2.41
N PRO A 54 -16.64 11.64 1.64
CA PRO A 54 -16.60 11.61 0.17
C PRO A 54 -15.56 12.57 -0.43
N GLU A 55 -15.05 13.52 0.35
CA GLU A 55 -13.95 14.42 -0.03
C GLU A 55 -12.60 13.72 -0.11
N VAL A 56 -12.40 12.59 0.60
CA VAL A 56 -11.13 11.85 0.63
C VAL A 56 -10.93 11.11 -0.68
N ARG A 57 -9.81 11.33 -1.31
CA ARG A 57 -9.43 10.63 -2.54
C ARG A 57 -8.79 9.28 -2.21
N ILE A 58 -9.34 8.22 -2.77
CA ILE A 58 -8.79 6.86 -2.65
C ILE A 58 -7.87 6.59 -3.84
N VAL A 59 -6.64 6.22 -3.56
CA VAL A 59 -5.63 5.90 -4.56
C VAL A 59 -5.25 4.42 -4.47
N ALA A 60 -5.45 3.69 -5.54
CA ALA A 60 -4.94 2.33 -5.65
C ALA A 60 -3.48 2.37 -6.11
N THR A 61 -2.67 1.46 -5.58
CA THR A 61 -1.29 1.30 -6.01
C THR A 61 -1.05 -0.09 -6.57
N GLU A 62 -0.35 -0.17 -7.68
CA GLU A 62 0.00 -1.44 -8.32
C GLU A 62 1.43 -1.43 -8.88
N PRO A 63 2.06 -2.61 -9.06
CA PRO A 63 3.39 -2.69 -9.65
C PRO A 63 3.37 -2.20 -11.10
N ALA A 64 4.36 -1.42 -11.51
CA ALA A 64 4.47 -0.94 -12.89
C ALA A 64 4.55 -2.10 -13.91
N GLY A 65 5.13 -3.25 -13.51
CA GLY A 65 5.19 -4.45 -14.34
C GLY A 65 3.91 -5.28 -14.38
N ALA A 66 2.94 -5.01 -13.49
CA ALA A 66 1.68 -5.75 -13.37
C ALA A 66 0.49 -4.81 -13.11
N ALA A 67 0.38 -3.75 -13.90
CA ALA A 67 -0.62 -2.70 -13.73
C ALA A 67 -1.99 -3.13 -14.29
N LEU A 68 -2.59 -4.17 -13.71
CA LEU A 68 -3.82 -4.80 -14.22
C LEU A 68 -5.05 -3.90 -14.14
N LEU A 69 -5.17 -3.08 -13.10
CA LEU A 69 -6.28 -2.11 -13.00
C LEU A 69 -6.15 -1.01 -14.04
N SER A 70 -4.91 -0.68 -14.42
CA SER A 70 -4.59 0.26 -15.50
C SER A 70 -4.68 -0.36 -16.91
N GLY A 71 -5.02 -1.66 -17.00
CA GLY A 71 -5.21 -2.37 -18.26
C GLY A 71 -3.95 -2.94 -18.90
N ALA A 72 -2.83 -2.99 -18.19
CA ALA A 72 -1.61 -3.63 -18.66
C ALA A 72 -1.68 -5.16 -18.47
N GLU A 73 -0.83 -5.88 -19.19
CA GLU A 73 -0.61 -7.31 -18.98
C GLU A 73 0.23 -7.56 -17.73
N PHE A 74 0.01 -8.73 -17.11
CA PHE A 74 0.80 -9.16 -15.96
C PHE A 74 2.24 -9.52 -16.38
N LYS A 75 3.21 -8.96 -15.65
CA LYS A 75 4.59 -9.43 -15.64
C LYS A 75 5.02 -9.69 -14.20
N PRO A 76 5.86 -10.71 -13.95
CA PRO A 76 6.38 -10.97 -12.62
C PRO A 76 7.04 -9.73 -12.00
N HIS A 77 6.80 -9.51 -10.70
CA HIS A 77 7.37 -8.40 -9.93
C HIS A 77 7.85 -8.89 -8.55
N LYS A 78 8.65 -8.07 -7.86
CA LYS A 78 9.26 -8.40 -6.57
C LYS A 78 8.47 -7.92 -5.37
N ILE A 79 7.33 -7.24 -5.58
CA ILE A 79 6.49 -6.72 -4.50
C ILE A 79 5.57 -7.84 -4.01
N GLN A 80 6.07 -8.64 -3.07
CA GLN A 80 5.34 -9.80 -2.54
C GLN A 80 4.02 -9.35 -1.89
N GLY A 81 2.98 -10.15 -2.14
CA GLY A 81 1.63 -9.91 -1.64
C GLY A 81 0.78 -8.98 -2.50
N TRP A 82 1.36 -8.30 -3.48
CA TRP A 82 0.62 -7.46 -4.42
C TRP A 82 0.26 -8.20 -5.71
N THR A 83 -0.73 -7.70 -6.37
CA THR A 83 -1.20 -7.97 -7.74
C THR A 83 -0.87 -9.38 -8.24
N PRO A 84 -1.77 -10.35 -8.05
CA PRO A 84 -1.67 -11.64 -8.73
C PRO A 84 -1.87 -11.44 -10.24
N ASP A 85 -1.74 -12.52 -11.03
CA ASP A 85 -1.93 -12.52 -12.48
C ASP A 85 -3.41 -12.35 -12.93
N PHE A 86 -4.28 -12.05 -11.99
CA PHE A 86 -5.72 -11.79 -12.22
C PHE A 86 -6.24 -10.71 -11.28
N VAL A 87 -7.37 -10.10 -11.63
CA VAL A 87 -8.09 -9.17 -10.74
C VAL A 87 -9.06 -9.96 -9.87
N PRO A 88 -8.89 -9.94 -8.52
CA PRO A 88 -9.74 -10.69 -7.59
C PRO A 88 -11.21 -10.28 -7.64
N ARG A 89 -12.11 -11.26 -7.44
CA ARG A 89 -13.55 -11.00 -7.40
C ARG A 89 -13.98 -10.08 -6.26
N VAL A 90 -13.26 -10.09 -5.14
CA VAL A 90 -13.57 -9.28 -3.96
C VAL A 90 -13.07 -7.84 -4.09
N LEU A 91 -12.27 -7.52 -5.11
CA LEU A 91 -11.79 -6.18 -5.36
C LEU A 91 -12.86 -5.37 -6.09
N ASN A 92 -13.32 -4.31 -5.46
CA ASN A 92 -14.24 -3.35 -6.07
C ASN A 92 -13.46 -2.28 -6.84
N ARG A 93 -13.43 -2.42 -8.17
CA ARG A 93 -12.69 -1.53 -9.09
C ARG A 93 -13.23 -0.08 -9.12
N SER A 94 -14.42 0.16 -8.59
CA SER A 94 -15.02 1.51 -8.56
C SER A 94 -14.60 2.32 -7.32
N VAL A 95 -13.89 1.71 -6.38
CA VAL A 95 -13.47 2.37 -5.13
C VAL A 95 -12.38 3.42 -5.37
N PRO A 96 -11.27 3.10 -6.07
CA PRO A 96 -10.22 4.09 -6.28
C PRO A 96 -10.66 5.19 -7.26
N HIS A 97 -10.25 6.41 -6.97
CA HIS A 97 -10.40 7.57 -7.83
C HIS A 97 -9.21 7.71 -8.81
N GLU A 98 -8.08 7.12 -8.42
CA GLU A 98 -6.81 7.21 -9.15
C GLU A 98 -6.01 5.93 -8.93
N ILE A 99 -5.17 5.61 -9.91
CA ILE A 99 -4.22 4.49 -9.82
C ILE A 99 -2.81 5.05 -9.99
N VAL A 100 -1.92 4.69 -9.08
CA VAL A 100 -0.49 5.04 -9.12
C VAL A 100 0.33 3.78 -9.23
N THR A 101 1.25 3.75 -10.19
CA THR A 101 2.18 2.62 -10.34
C THR A 101 3.51 2.90 -9.66
N VAL A 102 4.12 1.86 -9.12
CA VAL A 102 5.48 1.89 -8.55
C VAL A 102 6.31 0.73 -9.10
N THR A 103 7.60 0.95 -9.26
CA THR A 103 8.52 -0.10 -9.66
C THR A 103 8.96 -0.94 -8.46
N ASP A 104 9.57 -2.11 -8.72
CA ASP A 104 10.19 -2.94 -7.70
C ASP A 104 11.29 -2.17 -6.96
N ASP A 105 12.12 -1.44 -7.70
CA ASP A 105 13.25 -0.69 -7.14
C ASP A 105 12.77 0.48 -6.26
N GLU A 106 11.73 1.22 -6.68
CA GLU A 106 11.11 2.26 -5.86
C GLU A 106 10.58 1.68 -4.54
N SER A 107 9.94 0.52 -4.60
CA SER A 107 9.37 -0.14 -3.43
C SER A 107 10.45 -0.61 -2.44
N ILE A 108 11.53 -1.21 -2.95
CA ILE A 108 12.67 -1.66 -2.15
C ILE A 108 13.39 -0.45 -1.53
N ALA A 109 13.67 0.57 -2.33
CA ALA A 109 14.36 1.77 -1.86
C ALA A 109 13.54 2.50 -0.78
N ALA A 110 12.23 2.62 -0.94
CA ALA A 110 11.35 3.25 0.04
C ALA A 110 11.27 2.46 1.34
N SER A 111 11.20 1.11 1.29
CA SER A 111 11.24 0.27 2.48
C SER A 111 12.55 0.42 3.25
N ARG A 112 13.69 0.41 2.56
CA ARG A 112 15.01 0.65 3.17
C ARG A 112 15.14 2.06 3.76
N ALA A 113 14.60 3.07 3.08
CA ALA A 113 14.60 4.45 3.58
C ALA A 113 13.74 4.62 4.84
N LEU A 114 12.56 3.98 4.90
CA LEU A 114 11.74 3.96 6.10
C LEU A 114 12.48 3.34 7.28
N ALA A 115 13.20 2.24 7.06
CA ALA A 115 13.99 1.60 8.12
C ALA A 115 15.14 2.50 8.59
N SER A 116 15.96 3.03 7.66
CA SER A 116 17.18 3.76 8.01
C SER A 116 16.96 5.19 8.49
N LYS A 117 15.88 5.86 8.02
CA LYS A 117 15.62 7.27 8.33
C LYS A 117 14.55 7.45 9.40
N GLU A 118 13.55 6.57 9.43
CA GLU A 118 12.39 6.70 10.31
C GLU A 118 12.30 5.59 11.36
N GLY A 119 13.17 4.58 11.31
CA GLY A 119 13.12 3.44 12.22
C GLY A 119 11.93 2.51 11.98
N ILE A 120 11.28 2.61 10.83
CA ILE A 120 10.10 1.81 10.46
C ILE A 120 10.55 0.60 9.65
N PHE A 121 10.67 -0.55 10.31
CA PHE A 121 11.13 -1.79 9.71
C PHE A 121 9.99 -2.54 9.04
N CYS A 122 9.76 -2.29 7.76
CA CYS A 122 8.59 -2.78 7.01
C CYS A 122 8.97 -3.53 5.73
N GLY A 123 8.02 -4.32 5.21
CA GLY A 123 8.22 -5.13 4.00
C GLY A 123 8.20 -4.33 2.69
N ILE A 124 8.48 -5.02 1.56
CA ILE A 124 8.58 -4.41 0.22
C ILE A 124 7.27 -3.74 -0.19
N SER A 125 6.11 -4.37 0.07
CA SER A 125 4.80 -3.80 -0.27
C SER A 125 4.47 -2.54 0.54
N SER A 126 4.95 -2.47 1.78
CA SER A 126 4.87 -1.26 2.60
C SER A 126 5.70 -0.12 1.99
N GLY A 127 6.91 -0.43 1.51
CA GLY A 127 7.73 0.50 0.75
C GLY A 127 7.04 0.97 -0.53
N GLY A 128 6.37 0.06 -1.26
CA GLY A 128 5.59 0.39 -2.44
C GLY A 128 4.43 1.34 -2.13
N ASN A 129 3.70 1.10 -1.05
CA ASN A 129 2.66 2.00 -0.57
C ASN A 129 3.20 3.38 -0.23
N PHE A 130 4.35 3.44 0.45
CA PHE A 130 4.98 4.70 0.82
C PHE A 130 5.52 5.44 -0.41
N ALA A 131 6.15 4.75 -1.36
CA ALA A 131 6.59 5.35 -2.62
C ALA A 131 5.43 5.95 -3.41
N ALA A 132 4.27 5.26 -3.46
CA ALA A 132 3.06 5.80 -4.08
C ALA A 132 2.52 7.01 -3.33
N ALA A 133 2.54 6.99 -1.99
CA ALA A 133 2.13 8.14 -1.18
C ALA A 133 3.00 9.36 -1.45
N LEU A 134 4.31 9.18 -1.64
CA LEU A 134 5.22 10.27 -2.04
C LEU A 134 4.87 10.83 -3.43
N LYS A 135 4.58 9.96 -4.42
CA LYS A 135 4.12 10.40 -5.75
C LYS A 135 2.81 11.17 -5.71
N VAL A 136 1.91 10.81 -4.79
CA VAL A 136 0.68 11.58 -4.53
C VAL A 136 1.02 12.92 -3.89
N ALA A 137 1.93 12.94 -2.91
CA ALA A 137 2.34 14.16 -2.20
C ALA A 137 2.96 15.20 -3.13
N GLU A 138 3.73 14.78 -4.14
CA GLU A 138 4.34 15.68 -5.13
C GLU A 138 3.30 16.51 -5.92
N LYS A 139 2.07 16.00 -6.05
CA LYS A 139 0.98 16.61 -6.82
C LYS A 139 -0.12 17.19 -5.94
N ALA A 140 -0.15 16.80 -4.68
CA ALA A 140 -1.16 17.24 -3.72
C ALA A 140 -0.93 18.70 -3.30
N PRO A 141 -1.99 19.44 -2.94
CA PRO A 141 -1.84 20.76 -2.34
C PRO A 141 -0.97 20.70 -1.07
N GLU A 142 -0.22 21.78 -0.81
CA GLU A 142 0.58 21.89 0.40
C GLU A 142 -0.27 21.71 1.67
N GLY A 143 0.26 20.97 2.66
CA GLY A 143 -0.43 20.66 3.89
C GLY A 143 -1.48 19.54 3.76
N SER A 144 -1.54 18.83 2.61
CA SER A 144 -2.39 17.64 2.47
C SER A 144 -1.96 16.53 3.43
N VAL A 145 -2.96 15.82 3.95
CA VAL A 145 -2.76 14.65 4.82
C VAL A 145 -3.02 13.39 4.03
N ILE A 146 -1.99 12.54 3.95
CA ILE A 146 -2.00 11.31 3.16
C ILE A 146 -1.82 10.12 4.11
N LEU A 147 -2.80 9.25 4.15
CA LEU A 147 -2.72 7.97 4.88
C LEU A 147 -2.31 6.86 3.93
N THR A 148 -1.37 6.03 4.35
CA THR A 148 -1.02 4.79 3.65
C THR A 148 -0.90 3.62 4.61
N VAL A 149 -0.90 2.39 4.07
CA VAL A 149 -0.85 1.15 4.84
C VAL A 149 0.54 0.54 4.78
N LEU A 150 1.14 0.28 5.94
CA LEU A 150 2.34 -0.53 6.08
C LEU A 150 1.90 -1.92 6.57
N ALA A 151 1.83 -2.87 5.64
CA ALA A 151 1.08 -4.11 5.83
C ALA A 151 1.79 -5.15 6.71
N ASP A 152 3.12 -5.16 6.72
CA ASP A 152 3.90 -6.14 7.46
C ASP A 152 5.31 -5.63 7.82
N THR A 153 6.04 -6.46 8.57
CA THR A 153 7.41 -6.20 9.03
C THR A 153 8.46 -6.76 8.07
N ALA A 154 9.61 -6.12 7.97
CA ALA A 154 10.73 -6.52 7.12
C ALA A 154 11.40 -7.83 7.55
N GLU A 155 11.24 -8.29 8.78
CA GLU A 155 11.80 -9.55 9.29
C GLU A 155 11.46 -10.76 8.42
N ARG A 156 10.30 -10.73 7.74
CA ARG A 156 9.88 -11.79 6.81
C ARG A 156 10.70 -11.85 5.52
N TYR A 157 11.49 -10.80 5.24
CA TYR A 157 12.18 -10.59 3.97
C TYR A 157 13.71 -10.58 4.09
N LEU A 158 14.28 -10.99 5.26
CA LEU A 158 15.72 -10.98 5.52
C LEU A 158 16.53 -11.78 4.47
N SER A 159 15.97 -12.85 3.92
CA SER A 159 16.61 -13.67 2.87
C SER A 159 16.23 -13.28 1.45
N THR A 160 15.63 -12.12 1.26
CA THR A 160 15.14 -11.65 -0.05
C THR A 160 15.97 -10.47 -0.57
N VAL A 161 15.63 -10.02 -1.79
CA VAL A 161 16.25 -8.84 -2.43
C VAL A 161 16.15 -7.56 -1.59
N LEU A 162 15.25 -7.50 -0.60
CA LEU A 162 15.13 -6.35 0.29
C LEU A 162 16.44 -6.07 1.04
N PHE A 163 17.18 -7.12 1.41
CA PHE A 163 18.44 -7.01 2.16
C PHE A 163 19.69 -7.36 1.32
N GLU A 164 19.50 -7.63 0.04
CA GLU A 164 20.62 -7.90 -0.86
C GLU A 164 21.60 -6.71 -0.90
N GLY A 165 22.87 -6.99 -0.68
CA GLY A 165 23.94 -5.98 -0.68
C GLY A 165 24.00 -5.10 0.58
N ILE A 166 23.20 -5.38 1.60
CA ILE A 166 23.33 -4.78 2.92
C ILE A 166 24.31 -5.66 3.71
N ALA A 167 25.51 -5.14 3.96
CA ALA A 167 26.49 -5.84 4.78
C ALA A 167 26.01 -5.94 6.23
N GLU A 168 26.23 -7.08 6.88
CA GLU A 168 26.17 -7.18 8.32
C GLU A 168 27.24 -6.23 8.88
N GLY A 169 26.82 -5.10 9.46
CA GLY A 169 27.72 -4.22 10.18
C GLY A 169 28.32 -5.01 11.34
N SER A 170 29.65 -5.08 11.45
CA SER A 170 30.24 -5.59 12.68
C SER A 170 30.03 -4.55 13.77
N ASP A 171 29.58 -4.96 14.96
CA ASP A 171 29.55 -4.12 16.18
C ASP A 171 30.97 -3.69 16.61
N GLN A 172 31.96 -3.80 15.75
CA GLN A 172 33.38 -3.58 16.00
C GLN A 172 33.98 -2.39 15.24
N GLU A 173 33.18 -1.46 14.75
CA GLU A 173 33.73 -0.17 14.35
C GLU A 173 33.76 0.80 15.55
N PRO A 174 34.93 1.41 15.83
CA PRO A 174 35.13 2.25 17.00
C PRO A 174 34.39 3.59 16.95
#